data_e715075f056177dbdc2d90f0b06c53db
#
_entry.id   e715075f056177dbdc2d90f0b06c53db
#
_cell.length_a   1.000
_cell.length_b   1.000
_cell.length_c   1.000
_cell.angle_alpha   90.00
_cell.angle_beta   90.00
_cell.angle_gamma   90.00
#
_symmetry.space_group_name_H-M   'P 1'
#
loop_
_entity.id
_entity.type
_entity.pdbx_description
1 polymer ?
#
loop_
_entity_poly.entity_id
_entity_poly.type
_entity_poly.pdbx_seq_one_letter_code
_entity_poly.pdbx_strand_id
1 'polypeptide(L)'
;MRHKESPETSVWISNTDMITGVLVIFLFLAVILTHQAEEQKRAIEAIAQQSTHAAEELKENLDEAFTEEEKERYHLHYNGEIGAVYFEDASSHFVAGSSEIPDGFRKELRIFLPKYLNAIAKCNPDNIKEIRIEGHTSSEWGLGGSQTDAYFKNMQLSQDRTRAILNETMSLPE
;
A
#
# COMPACT_ATOMS: atom_id res chain seq x y z
N MET A 1 6.99 63.10 48.79
CA MET A 1 5.67 63.07 48.12
C MET A 1 5.43 61.69 47.58
N ARG A 2 4.52 60.90 48.14
CA ARG A 2 4.14 59.60 47.61
C ARG A 2 3.03 59.82 46.57
N HIS A 3 3.31 59.58 45.30
CA HIS A 3 2.30 59.56 44.27
C HIS A 3 1.35 58.38 44.59
N LYS A 4 0.12 58.70 44.92
CA LYS A 4 -0.97 57.73 45.10
C LYS A 4 -1.46 57.37 43.67
N GLU A 5 -1.08 56.21 43.18
CA GLU A 5 -1.60 55.72 41.90
C GLU A 5 -3.12 55.61 41.99
N SER A 6 -3.82 56.02 40.95
CA SER A 6 -5.28 55.96 40.91
C SER A 6 -5.73 54.49 40.82
N PRO A 7 -6.89 54.09 41.42
CA PRO A 7 -7.38 52.70 41.36
C PRO A 7 -7.55 52.20 39.93
N GLU A 8 -7.85 53.03 38.97
CA GLU A 8 -8.01 52.71 37.55
C GLU A 8 -6.68 52.25 36.91
N THR A 9 -5.57 52.90 37.24
CA THR A 9 -4.26 52.55 36.70
C THR A 9 -3.82 51.16 37.19
N SER A 10 -4.11 50.80 38.44
CA SER A 10 -3.75 49.47 38.97
C SER A 10 -4.55 48.31 38.32
N VAL A 11 -5.84 48.57 37.99
CA VAL A 11 -6.69 47.58 37.29
C VAL A 11 -6.22 47.35 35.88
N TRP A 12 -5.82 48.43 35.16
CA TRP A 12 -5.28 48.33 33.80
C TRP A 12 -3.96 47.54 33.77
N ILE A 13 -3.05 47.78 34.70
CA ILE A 13 -1.78 47.06 34.82
C ILE A 13 -2.02 45.57 35.07
N SER A 14 -2.93 45.24 36.00
CA SER A 14 -3.27 43.86 36.29
C SER A 14 -3.90 43.10 35.12
N ASN A 15 -4.78 43.76 34.37
CA ASN A 15 -5.39 43.19 33.17
C ASN A 15 -4.36 42.97 32.06
N THR A 16 -3.43 43.92 31.85
CA THR A 16 -2.38 43.81 30.84
C THR A 16 -1.42 42.68 31.18
N ASP A 17 -1.07 42.51 32.45
CA ASP A 17 -0.18 41.43 32.88
C ASP A 17 -0.83 40.04 32.68
N MET A 18 -2.11 39.90 33.00
CA MET A 18 -2.88 38.68 32.74
C MET A 18 -2.95 38.38 31.26
N ILE A 19 -3.25 39.35 30.39
CA ILE A 19 -3.30 39.17 28.93
C ILE A 19 -1.92 38.76 28.38
N THR A 20 -0.86 39.41 28.87
CA THR A 20 0.51 39.10 28.46
C THR A 20 0.89 37.66 28.86
N GLY A 21 0.53 37.23 30.07
CA GLY A 21 0.75 35.85 30.53
C GLY A 21 0.03 34.82 29.66
N VAL A 22 -1.22 35.07 29.31
CA VAL A 22 -1.99 34.20 28.40
C VAL A 22 -1.36 34.16 27.01
N LEU A 23 -0.93 35.32 26.48
CA LEU A 23 -0.30 35.41 25.16
C LEU A 23 1.01 34.62 25.09
N VAL A 24 1.84 34.67 26.14
CA VAL A 24 3.06 33.87 26.24
C VAL A 24 2.75 32.37 26.22
N ILE A 25 1.72 31.93 26.96
CA ILE A 25 1.29 30.51 26.93
C ILE A 25 0.87 30.11 25.51
N PHE A 26 0.07 30.92 24.83
CA PHE A 26 -0.33 30.65 23.44
C PHE A 26 0.86 30.58 22.48
N LEU A 27 1.86 31.45 22.64
CA LEU A 27 3.08 31.40 21.84
C LEU A 27 3.85 30.09 22.08
N PHE A 28 3.99 29.64 23.33
CA PHE A 28 4.63 28.38 23.63
C PHE A 28 3.87 27.19 23.02
N LEU A 29 2.54 27.18 23.15
CA LEU A 29 1.70 26.13 22.54
C LEU A 29 1.83 26.14 21.02
N ALA A 30 1.83 27.31 20.38
CA ALA A 30 2.02 27.43 18.95
C ALA A 30 3.37 26.87 18.51
N VAL A 31 4.48 27.19 19.21
CA VAL A 31 5.81 26.65 18.92
C VAL A 31 5.86 25.14 19.09
N ILE A 32 5.27 24.59 20.16
CA ILE A 32 5.23 23.15 20.39
C ILE A 32 4.44 22.45 19.28
N LEU A 33 3.27 22.97 18.91
CA LEU A 33 2.42 22.39 17.87
C LEU A 33 3.09 22.44 16.49
N THR A 34 3.76 23.54 16.17
CA THR A 34 4.50 23.64 14.89
C THR A 34 5.68 22.67 14.86
N HIS A 35 6.40 22.52 15.95
CA HIS A 35 7.51 21.56 16.03
C HIS A 35 7.03 20.11 15.86
N GLN A 36 5.95 19.73 16.56
CA GLN A 36 5.34 18.41 16.40
C GLN A 36 4.86 18.15 14.96
N ALA A 37 4.24 19.15 14.34
CA ALA A 37 3.79 19.06 12.94
C ALA A 37 4.96 18.86 11.96
N GLU A 38 6.07 19.56 12.18
CA GLU A 38 7.28 19.40 11.37
C GLU A 38 7.92 18.01 11.53
N GLU A 39 7.98 17.49 12.77
CA GLU A 39 8.48 16.13 13.01
C GLU A 39 7.63 15.07 12.33
N GLN A 40 6.31 15.17 12.42
CA GLN A 40 5.38 14.28 11.74
C GLN A 40 5.53 14.37 10.21
N LYS A 41 5.66 15.57 9.67
CA LYS A 41 5.88 15.78 8.24
C LYS A 41 7.17 15.10 7.77
N ARG A 42 8.29 15.29 8.49
CA ARG A 42 9.57 14.65 8.15
C ARG A 42 9.47 13.10 8.21
N ALA A 43 8.75 12.56 9.19
CA ALA A 43 8.54 11.12 9.29
C ALA A 43 7.74 10.57 8.10
N ILE A 44 6.68 11.27 7.68
CA ILE A 44 5.87 10.91 6.51
C ILE A 44 6.70 11.00 5.23
N GLU A 45 7.47 12.07 5.05
CA GLU A 45 8.36 12.24 3.89
C GLU A 45 9.42 11.14 3.81
N ALA A 46 10.02 10.75 4.93
CA ALA A 46 10.98 9.66 4.99
C ALA A 46 10.36 8.32 4.59
N ILE A 47 9.16 8.01 5.09
CA ILE A 47 8.41 6.79 4.73
C ILE A 47 8.06 6.81 3.23
N ALA A 48 7.59 7.93 2.70
CA ALA A 48 7.27 8.06 1.29
C ALA A 48 8.50 7.85 0.39
N GLN A 49 9.64 8.43 0.74
CA GLN A 49 10.90 8.23 0.02
C GLN A 49 11.37 6.78 0.06
N GLN A 50 11.30 6.13 1.23
CA GLN A 50 11.64 4.72 1.37
C GLN A 50 10.73 3.82 0.53
N SER A 51 9.42 4.11 0.51
CA SER A 51 8.46 3.36 -0.32
C SER A 51 8.73 3.52 -1.80
N THR A 52 9.05 4.73 -2.25
CA THR A 52 9.40 4.98 -3.67
C THR A 52 10.67 4.23 -4.06
N HIS A 53 11.71 4.29 -3.24
CA HIS A 53 12.95 3.58 -3.49
C HIS A 53 12.75 2.06 -3.53
N ALA A 54 11.96 1.51 -2.61
CA ALA A 54 11.64 0.07 -2.60
C ALA A 54 10.87 -0.36 -3.86
N ALA A 55 9.96 0.48 -4.36
CA ALA A 55 9.22 0.22 -5.58
C ALA A 55 10.12 0.27 -6.83
N GLU A 56 11.07 1.22 -6.88
CA GLU A 56 12.06 1.32 -7.95
C GLU A 56 13.01 0.10 -7.95
N GLU A 57 13.54 -0.28 -6.79
CA GLU A 57 14.39 -1.46 -6.61
C GLU A 57 13.68 -2.75 -7.09
N LEU A 58 12.42 -2.94 -6.72
CA LEU A 58 11.62 -4.08 -7.18
C LEU A 58 11.43 -4.04 -8.70
N LYS A 59 11.13 -2.86 -9.25
CA LYS A 59 10.98 -2.70 -10.71
C LYS A 59 12.27 -3.07 -11.46
N GLU A 60 13.41 -2.58 -11.01
CA GLU A 60 14.71 -2.90 -11.63
C GLU A 60 15.00 -4.40 -11.59
N ASN A 61 14.78 -5.05 -10.44
CA ASN A 61 14.96 -6.49 -10.29
C ASN A 61 14.01 -7.31 -11.17
N LEU A 62 12.77 -6.82 -11.38
CA LEU A 62 11.82 -7.44 -12.29
C LEU A 62 12.23 -7.24 -13.76
N ASP A 63 12.70 -6.05 -14.12
CA ASP A 63 13.19 -5.74 -15.47
C ASP A 63 14.45 -6.57 -15.83
N GLU A 64 15.29 -6.89 -14.85
CA GLU A 64 16.40 -7.84 -15.02
C GLU A 64 15.94 -9.30 -15.15
N ALA A 65 14.90 -9.69 -14.39
CA ALA A 65 14.42 -11.08 -14.34
C ALA A 65 13.60 -11.48 -15.56
N PHE A 66 12.89 -10.53 -16.17
CA PHE A 66 11.98 -10.77 -17.29
C PHE A 66 12.37 -9.97 -18.53
N THR A 67 12.50 -10.65 -19.67
CA THR A 67 12.67 -9.99 -20.97
C THR A 67 11.35 -9.32 -21.40
N GLU A 68 11.43 -8.35 -22.31
CA GLU A 68 10.21 -7.71 -22.85
C GLU A 68 9.28 -8.71 -23.54
N GLU A 69 9.85 -9.71 -24.24
CA GLU A 69 9.09 -10.80 -24.85
C GLU A 69 8.35 -11.66 -23.81
N GLU A 70 8.95 -11.88 -22.64
CA GLU A 70 8.31 -12.61 -21.52
C GLU A 70 7.22 -11.76 -20.86
N LYS A 71 7.45 -10.47 -20.68
CA LYS A 71 6.43 -9.54 -20.14
C LYS A 71 5.22 -9.49 -21.06
N GLU A 72 5.41 -9.38 -22.36
CA GLU A 72 4.33 -9.44 -23.35
C GLU A 72 3.61 -10.79 -23.31
N ARG A 73 4.36 -11.90 -23.29
CA ARG A 73 3.79 -13.26 -23.25
C ARG A 73 2.91 -13.51 -22.05
N TYR A 74 3.33 -13.04 -20.88
CA TYR A 74 2.59 -13.21 -19.62
C TYR A 74 1.57 -12.09 -19.39
N HIS A 75 1.45 -11.11 -20.29
CA HIS A 75 0.67 -9.89 -20.07
C HIS A 75 0.96 -9.28 -18.69
N LEU A 76 2.26 -9.16 -18.39
CA LEU A 76 2.75 -8.76 -17.09
C LEU A 76 2.81 -7.25 -16.99
N HIS A 77 2.08 -6.68 -16.04
CA HIS A 77 2.10 -5.26 -15.76
C HIS A 77 2.60 -5.01 -14.35
N TYR A 78 3.39 -3.96 -14.20
CA TYR A 78 3.90 -3.51 -12.91
C TYR A 78 3.32 -2.13 -12.57
N ASN A 79 2.69 -2.03 -11.39
CA ASN A 79 2.27 -0.76 -10.82
C ASN A 79 3.26 -0.35 -9.72
N GLY A 80 4.13 0.62 -10.05
CA GLY A 80 5.16 1.11 -9.14
C GLY A 80 4.65 1.88 -7.93
N GLU A 81 3.42 2.43 -7.97
CA GLU A 81 2.87 3.17 -6.84
C GLU A 81 2.53 2.25 -5.66
N ILE A 82 2.06 1.06 -5.95
CA ILE A 82 1.64 0.08 -4.93
C ILE A 82 2.55 -1.16 -4.88
N GLY A 83 3.60 -1.21 -5.71
CA GLY A 83 4.50 -2.36 -5.80
C GLY A 83 3.81 -3.65 -6.26
N ALA A 84 2.75 -3.55 -7.07
CA ALA A 84 1.96 -4.69 -7.51
C ALA A 84 2.37 -5.15 -8.90
N VAL A 85 2.46 -6.46 -9.06
CA VAL A 85 2.58 -7.14 -10.35
C VAL A 85 1.25 -7.81 -10.66
N TYR A 86 0.69 -7.58 -11.84
CA TYR A 86 -0.58 -8.17 -12.24
C TYR A 86 -0.55 -8.64 -13.69
N PHE A 87 -1.38 -9.63 -13.95
CA PHE A 87 -1.60 -10.19 -15.28
C PHE A 87 -2.86 -9.56 -15.88
N GLU A 88 -2.77 -8.91 -17.02
CA GLU A 88 -3.87 -8.14 -17.60
C GLU A 88 -4.94 -9.10 -18.07
N ASP A 89 -5.03 -10.12 -18.32
CA ASP A 89 -6.15 -11.02 -18.71
C ASP A 89 -6.26 -12.27 -17.84
N ALA A 90 -6.36 -12.05 -16.53
CA ALA A 90 -6.55 -13.17 -15.58
C ALA A 90 -7.78 -14.04 -15.91
N SER A 91 -8.74 -13.53 -16.69
CA SER A 91 -9.88 -14.31 -17.17
C SER A 91 -9.49 -15.38 -18.20
N SER A 92 -8.40 -15.18 -18.95
CA SER A 92 -7.88 -16.16 -19.91
C SER A 92 -7.13 -17.31 -19.25
N HIS A 93 -6.68 -17.14 -18.01
CA HIS A 93 -5.89 -18.12 -17.27
C HIS A 93 -6.74 -19.15 -16.50
N PHE A 94 -8.02 -18.90 -16.30
CA PHE A 94 -8.95 -19.82 -15.65
C PHE A 94 -10.21 -20.02 -16.50
N VAL A 95 -10.71 -21.22 -16.50
CA VAL A 95 -12.03 -21.49 -17.09
C VAL A 95 -13.10 -20.73 -16.30
N ALA A 96 -14.11 -20.17 -16.98
CA ALA A 96 -15.20 -19.44 -16.35
C ALA A 96 -15.85 -20.27 -15.23
N GLY A 97 -15.99 -19.69 -14.04
CA GLY A 97 -16.55 -20.35 -12.87
C GLY A 97 -15.67 -21.44 -12.23
N SER A 98 -14.45 -21.67 -12.70
CA SER A 98 -13.51 -22.66 -12.14
C SER A 98 -12.34 -21.98 -11.44
N SER A 99 -11.82 -22.63 -10.41
CA SER A 99 -10.57 -22.33 -9.73
C SER A 99 -9.45 -23.33 -10.05
N GLU A 100 -9.72 -24.29 -10.93
CA GLU A 100 -8.71 -25.24 -11.38
C GLU A 100 -7.72 -24.54 -12.32
N ILE A 101 -6.41 -24.69 -12.05
CA ILE A 101 -5.35 -24.14 -12.87
C ILE A 101 -5.17 -25.02 -14.12
N PRO A 102 -5.45 -24.48 -15.33
CA PRO A 102 -5.22 -25.22 -16.57
C PRO A 102 -3.73 -25.60 -16.73
N ASP A 103 -3.44 -26.71 -17.42
CA ASP A 103 -2.05 -27.17 -17.61
C ASP A 103 -1.16 -26.17 -18.31
N GLY A 104 -1.69 -25.37 -19.24
CA GLY A 104 -0.96 -24.28 -19.91
C GLY A 104 -0.51 -23.25 -18.90
N PHE A 105 -1.45 -22.71 -18.11
CA PHE A 105 -1.18 -21.71 -17.11
C PHE A 105 -0.28 -22.24 -15.97
N ARG A 106 -0.44 -23.50 -15.59
CA ARG A 106 0.45 -24.16 -14.62
C ARG A 106 1.90 -24.18 -15.07
N LYS A 107 2.15 -24.46 -16.35
CA LYS A 107 3.51 -24.42 -16.94
C LYS A 107 4.09 -23.01 -16.92
N GLU A 108 3.28 -22.02 -17.23
CA GLU A 108 3.69 -20.61 -17.19
C GLU A 108 4.02 -20.17 -15.76
N LEU A 109 3.19 -20.50 -14.78
CA LEU A 109 3.44 -20.22 -13.37
C LEU A 109 4.74 -20.83 -12.87
N ARG A 110 5.04 -22.09 -13.26
CA ARG A 110 6.29 -22.76 -12.87
C ARG A 110 7.55 -22.11 -13.43
N ILE A 111 7.45 -21.35 -14.50
CA ILE A 111 8.55 -20.56 -15.04
C ILE A 111 8.58 -19.16 -14.44
N PHE A 112 7.42 -18.54 -14.30
CA PHE A 112 7.26 -17.19 -13.80
C PHE A 112 7.61 -17.07 -12.31
N LEU A 113 7.02 -17.93 -11.45
CA LEU A 113 7.11 -17.81 -10.00
C LEU A 113 8.55 -17.85 -9.47
N PRO A 114 9.43 -18.78 -9.89
CA PRO A 114 10.83 -18.76 -9.45
C PRO A 114 11.56 -17.47 -9.83
N LYS A 115 11.35 -16.96 -11.04
CA LYS A 115 11.95 -15.69 -11.48
C LYS A 115 11.45 -14.52 -10.64
N TYR A 116 10.15 -14.46 -10.40
CA TYR A 116 9.51 -13.44 -9.58
C TYR A 116 10.00 -13.46 -8.13
N LEU A 117 10.03 -14.64 -7.51
CA LEU A 117 10.50 -14.80 -6.14
C LEU A 117 11.99 -14.46 -6.01
N ASN A 118 12.81 -14.82 -7.01
CA ASN A 118 14.22 -14.44 -7.06
C ASN A 118 14.40 -12.92 -7.21
N ALA A 119 13.58 -12.24 -8.01
CA ALA A 119 13.62 -10.79 -8.14
C ALA A 119 13.28 -10.11 -6.79
N ILE A 120 12.25 -10.60 -6.09
CA ILE A 120 11.90 -10.14 -4.75
C ILE A 120 13.02 -10.42 -3.73
N ALA A 121 13.62 -11.61 -3.78
CA ALA A 121 14.69 -11.98 -2.86
C ALA A 121 15.96 -11.12 -3.00
N LYS A 122 16.16 -10.45 -4.14
CA LYS A 122 17.23 -9.47 -4.34
C LYS A 122 16.95 -8.12 -3.66
N CYS A 123 15.68 -7.79 -3.42
CA CYS A 123 15.30 -6.56 -2.74
C CYS A 123 15.73 -6.57 -1.27
N ASN A 124 15.89 -5.39 -0.69
CA ASN A 124 16.15 -5.28 0.74
C ASN A 124 14.96 -5.89 1.53
N PRO A 125 15.21 -6.93 2.38
CA PRO A 125 14.16 -7.61 3.13
C PRO A 125 13.39 -6.69 4.08
N ASP A 126 13.99 -5.59 4.54
CA ASP A 126 13.33 -4.61 5.40
C ASP A 126 12.25 -3.81 4.64
N ASN A 127 12.31 -3.78 3.32
CA ASN A 127 11.35 -3.10 2.47
C ASN A 127 10.13 -3.96 2.10
N ILE A 128 10.21 -5.29 2.30
CA ILE A 128 9.16 -6.23 1.91
C ILE A 128 8.58 -6.89 3.16
N LYS A 129 7.36 -6.50 3.52
CA LYS A 129 6.67 -7.07 4.69
C LYS A 129 5.93 -8.36 4.37
N GLU A 130 5.33 -8.42 3.20
CA GLU A 130 4.52 -9.57 2.77
C GLU A 130 4.43 -9.60 1.24
N ILE A 131 4.21 -10.80 0.70
CA ILE A 131 3.80 -11.02 -0.69
C ILE A 131 2.34 -11.45 -0.63
N ARG A 132 1.47 -10.68 -1.28
CA ARG A 132 0.04 -10.94 -1.30
C ARG A 132 -0.39 -11.39 -2.68
N ILE A 133 -1.11 -12.52 -2.72
CA ILE A 133 -1.73 -13.01 -3.95
C ILE A 133 -3.20 -12.61 -3.91
N GLU A 134 -3.64 -11.84 -4.90
CA GLU A 134 -5.02 -11.39 -5.03
C GLU A 134 -5.66 -11.98 -6.28
N GLY A 135 -6.84 -12.58 -6.11
CA GLY A 135 -7.65 -13.08 -7.21
C GLY A 135 -8.79 -12.10 -7.51
N HIS A 136 -8.97 -11.80 -8.77
CA HIS A 136 -10.09 -10.95 -9.22
C HIS A 136 -11.03 -11.77 -10.09
N THR A 137 -12.33 -11.50 -9.94
CA THR A 137 -13.39 -12.10 -10.76
C THR A 137 -14.28 -10.99 -11.33
N SER A 138 -15.01 -11.28 -12.41
CA SER A 138 -16.03 -10.36 -12.92
C SER A 138 -17.14 -10.14 -11.89
N SER A 139 -17.88 -9.06 -12.01
CA SER A 139 -19.07 -8.80 -11.19
C SER A 139 -20.28 -9.66 -11.60
N GLU A 140 -20.18 -10.36 -12.72
CA GLU A 140 -21.26 -11.17 -13.29
C GLU A 140 -21.15 -12.64 -12.85
N TRP A 141 -22.28 -13.23 -12.49
CA TRP A 141 -22.39 -14.64 -12.19
C TRP A 141 -23.66 -15.21 -12.82
N GLY A 142 -23.54 -15.80 -14.00
CA GLY A 142 -24.57 -16.54 -14.67
C GLY A 142 -25.91 -15.79 -14.86
N LEU A 143 -26.84 -16.41 -15.55
CA LEU A 143 -28.19 -15.91 -15.70
C LEU A 143 -29.07 -16.44 -14.55
N GLY A 144 -29.63 -15.54 -13.71
CA GLY A 144 -30.75 -15.88 -12.82
C GLY A 144 -30.50 -15.90 -11.31
N GLY A 145 -29.36 -15.37 -10.81
CA GLY A 145 -29.13 -15.18 -9.38
C GLY A 145 -29.42 -13.75 -8.89
N SER A 146 -29.61 -13.57 -7.58
CA SER A 146 -29.62 -12.23 -7.01
C SER A 146 -28.21 -11.61 -7.09
N GLN A 147 -28.12 -10.27 -7.11
CA GLN A 147 -26.83 -9.57 -7.11
C GLN A 147 -25.98 -9.95 -5.88
N THR A 148 -26.64 -10.22 -4.75
CA THR A 148 -25.99 -10.68 -3.51
C THR A 148 -25.40 -12.08 -3.67
N ASP A 149 -26.14 -13.02 -4.30
CA ASP A 149 -25.64 -14.37 -4.56
C ASP A 149 -24.45 -14.36 -5.53
N ALA A 150 -24.52 -13.52 -6.57
CA ALA A 150 -23.43 -13.30 -7.52
C ALA A 150 -22.17 -12.79 -6.80
N TYR A 151 -22.33 -11.82 -5.91
CA TYR A 151 -21.23 -11.29 -5.12
C TYR A 151 -20.52 -12.36 -4.26
N PHE A 152 -21.29 -13.15 -3.49
CA PHE A 152 -20.70 -14.18 -2.62
C PHE A 152 -20.04 -15.30 -3.43
N LYS A 153 -20.61 -15.72 -4.54
CA LYS A 153 -20.03 -16.73 -5.42
C LYS A 153 -18.71 -16.24 -6.06
N ASN A 154 -18.68 -14.99 -6.52
CA ASN A 154 -17.48 -14.39 -7.08
C ASN A 154 -16.39 -14.22 -6.01
N MET A 155 -16.75 -13.83 -4.80
CA MET A 155 -15.81 -13.75 -3.68
C MET A 155 -15.21 -15.12 -3.35
N GLN A 156 -16.04 -16.16 -3.28
CA GLN A 156 -15.57 -17.53 -3.05
C GLN A 156 -14.65 -18.00 -4.18
N LEU A 157 -15.04 -17.79 -5.44
CA LEU A 157 -14.24 -18.15 -6.60
C LEU A 157 -12.88 -17.43 -6.62
N SER A 158 -12.86 -16.15 -6.27
CA SER A 158 -11.61 -15.37 -6.12
C SER A 158 -10.68 -15.99 -5.07
N GLN A 159 -11.21 -16.32 -3.90
CA GLN A 159 -10.44 -16.97 -2.83
C GLN A 159 -9.93 -18.36 -3.22
N ASP A 160 -10.75 -19.15 -3.90
CA ASP A 160 -10.37 -20.49 -4.35
C ASP A 160 -9.27 -20.43 -5.43
N ARG A 161 -9.32 -19.47 -6.35
CA ARG A 161 -8.26 -19.20 -7.32
C ARG A 161 -6.96 -18.79 -6.65
N THR A 162 -7.03 -17.83 -5.71
CA THR A 162 -5.85 -17.40 -4.92
C THR A 162 -5.22 -18.58 -4.19
N ARG A 163 -6.04 -19.45 -3.57
CA ARG A 163 -5.56 -20.65 -2.88
C ARG A 163 -4.91 -21.64 -3.86
N ALA A 164 -5.48 -21.82 -5.06
CA ALA A 164 -4.91 -22.70 -6.06
C ALA A 164 -3.51 -22.23 -6.51
N ILE A 165 -3.34 -20.92 -6.77
CA ILE A 165 -2.04 -20.33 -7.10
C ILE A 165 -1.04 -20.51 -5.95
N LEU A 166 -1.46 -20.23 -4.70
CA LEU A 166 -0.59 -20.39 -3.53
C LEU A 166 -0.13 -21.83 -3.37
N ASN A 167 -1.02 -22.81 -3.54
CA ASN A 167 -0.67 -24.23 -3.47
C ASN A 167 0.33 -24.61 -4.57
N GLU A 168 0.16 -24.10 -5.79
CA GLU A 168 1.11 -24.32 -6.87
C GLU A 168 2.48 -23.70 -6.53
N THR A 169 2.50 -22.48 -5.99
CA THR A 169 3.73 -21.82 -5.53
C THR A 169 4.47 -22.63 -4.47
N MET A 170 3.74 -23.13 -3.46
CA MET A 170 4.31 -23.93 -2.37
C MET A 170 4.77 -25.32 -2.82
N SER A 171 4.33 -25.80 -3.99
CA SER A 171 4.74 -27.09 -4.58
C SER A 171 5.99 -26.99 -5.44
N LEU A 172 6.52 -25.79 -5.67
CA LEU A 172 7.76 -25.60 -6.41
C LEU A 172 8.95 -26.16 -5.61
N PRO A 173 9.92 -26.80 -6.27
CA PRO A 173 11.15 -27.22 -5.60
C PRO A 173 11.94 -26.00 -5.12
N GLU A 174 12.57 -26.13 -3.96
CA GLU A 174 13.47 -25.13 -3.36
C GLU A 174 14.67 -24.83 -4.27
#